data_f0e9cda633dd725407689f64ffb84913
#
_entry.id   f0e9cda633dd725407689f64ffb84913
#
_cell.length_a   1.000
_cell.length_b   1.000
_cell.length_c   1.000
_cell.angle_alpha   90.00
_cell.angle_beta   90.00
_cell.angle_gamma   90.00
#
_symmetry.space_group_name_H-M   'P 1'
#
loop_
_entity.id
_entity.type
_entity.pdbx_description
1 polymer ?
#
loop_
_entity_poly.entity_id
_entity_poly.type
_entity_poly.pdbx_seq_one_letter_code
_entity_poly.pdbx_strand_id
1 'polypeptide(L)'
;MADAYSSPESPPMRTPLDRARAKAYWRLLPLLFLSYLIAYVDRSNVSILKLKMIGDLSGFDEDVFGFGMGIFFAGYCLLEIPGTLLVERWSARKWISRIMVTWGILAALTALVTRPWHFHTVRFLLGMAEAGFYPGVIVYLTHWFPIRDRSRALAYFFMAGPLAQLVSPKITNLMLRIGTDEMVNGVLIHHPRVWDLVGWQWAYIAWGIPAVVLGVIVFFFLTDRPAQARWLDDDERRALEDELAGEKAAHPAGGHMTVMQALGNRKVLTLTAAYFFVVTGNYGIEFFMPSILSAWYKNLKMDDVTWLVILPPIGSLIGQFLVGWNSDRTGERRLHAVLPIYMGVVPLATLVLLDTPPLWVTVALLTVAMTGLKAYLPAFWALPTLFLTRSAAAGSIGLINSVGNLGGWIGPWMMGWIKQNTGSFKGGLTYLACSMTVSATIILLLGLGRRVAKPDAKPDPLAEPLAGPA
;
A
#
# COMPACT_ATOMS: atom_id res chain seq x y z
N MET A 1 -41.09 19.94 48.91
CA MET A 1 -40.06 19.22 48.19
C MET A 1 -40.51 19.13 46.74
N ALA A 2 -40.02 20.01 45.91
CA ALA A 2 -40.31 20.03 44.47
C ALA A 2 -39.01 19.64 43.80
N ASP A 3 -38.98 18.41 43.25
CA ASP A 3 -37.85 17.90 42.46
C ASP A 3 -37.72 18.75 41.20
N ALA A 4 -36.57 19.41 41.09
CA ALA A 4 -36.15 20.08 39.88
C ALA A 4 -35.81 19.02 38.83
N TYR A 5 -36.73 18.74 37.92
CA TYR A 5 -36.46 18.05 36.67
C TYR A 5 -35.49 18.92 35.86
N SER A 6 -34.19 18.58 35.89
CA SER A 6 -33.22 19.10 34.94
C SER A 6 -33.59 18.55 33.56
N SER A 7 -34.11 19.41 32.68
CA SER A 7 -34.27 19.08 31.26
C SER A 7 -32.97 18.55 30.69
N PRO A 8 -32.97 17.48 29.87
CA PRO A 8 -31.77 16.98 29.24
C PRO A 8 -31.16 18.11 28.39
N GLU A 9 -29.91 18.47 28.67
CA GLU A 9 -29.16 19.41 27.86
C GLU A 9 -29.20 18.98 26.40
N SER A 10 -29.74 19.84 25.55
CA SER A 10 -29.76 19.63 24.12
C SER A 10 -28.30 19.38 23.65
N PRO A 11 -28.06 18.38 22.81
CA PRO A 11 -26.69 18.07 22.33
C PRO A 11 -26.07 19.35 21.74
N PRO A 12 -24.78 19.64 22.03
CA PRO A 12 -24.17 20.87 21.62
C PRO A 12 -24.28 21.02 20.09
N MET A 13 -24.83 22.17 19.66
CA MET A 13 -24.98 22.48 18.23
C MET A 13 -23.59 22.40 17.57
N ARG A 14 -23.49 21.56 16.51
CA ARG A 14 -22.23 21.40 15.76
C ARG A 14 -21.80 22.76 15.19
N THR A 15 -20.56 23.13 15.41
CA THR A 15 -19.99 24.35 14.84
C THR A 15 -20.00 24.30 13.29
N PRO A 16 -19.96 25.45 12.59
CA PRO A 16 -19.83 25.45 11.12
C PRO A 16 -18.65 24.62 10.64
N LEU A 17 -17.51 24.68 11.34
CA LEU A 17 -16.33 23.87 11.03
C LEU A 17 -16.60 22.36 11.18
N ASP A 18 -17.31 21.92 12.21
CA ASP A 18 -17.63 20.51 12.40
C ASP A 18 -18.57 19.99 11.32
N ARG A 19 -19.53 20.82 10.88
CA ARG A 19 -20.42 20.49 9.76
C ARG A 19 -19.63 20.38 8.45
N ALA A 20 -18.75 21.36 8.15
CA ALA A 20 -17.89 21.34 6.97
C ALA A 20 -17.01 20.09 6.91
N ARG A 21 -16.36 19.75 8.04
CA ARG A 21 -15.53 18.55 8.18
C ARG A 21 -16.33 17.27 7.92
N ALA A 22 -17.50 17.14 8.54
CA ALA A 22 -18.36 15.98 8.35
C ALA A 22 -18.79 15.82 6.87
N LYS A 23 -19.20 16.92 6.23
CA LYS A 23 -19.53 16.93 4.79
C LYS A 23 -18.32 16.51 3.93
N ALA A 24 -17.10 17.01 4.24
CA ALA A 24 -15.88 16.63 3.54
C ALA A 24 -15.57 15.13 3.68
N TYR A 25 -15.68 14.55 4.89
CA TYR A 25 -15.49 13.12 5.11
C TYR A 25 -16.44 12.27 4.24
N TRP A 26 -17.73 12.58 4.23
CA TRP A 26 -18.71 11.78 3.50
C TRP A 26 -18.70 11.98 1.98
N ARG A 27 -18.25 13.13 1.50
CA ARG A 27 -18.30 13.43 0.08
C ARG A 27 -16.99 13.06 -0.65
N LEU A 28 -15.83 13.21 -0.01
CA LEU A 28 -14.54 13.03 -0.64
C LEU A 28 -13.96 11.63 -0.40
N LEU A 29 -13.99 11.16 0.84
CA LEU A 29 -13.31 9.91 1.18
C LEU A 29 -13.90 8.66 0.55
N PRO A 30 -15.22 8.45 0.43
CA PRO A 30 -15.74 7.25 -0.23
C PRO A 30 -15.27 7.14 -1.68
N LEU A 31 -15.23 8.25 -2.42
CA LEU A 31 -14.77 8.27 -3.80
C LEU A 31 -13.28 7.95 -3.92
N LEU A 32 -12.45 8.57 -3.07
CA LEU A 32 -11.00 8.30 -3.02
C LEU A 32 -10.71 6.87 -2.54
N PHE A 33 -11.47 6.37 -1.57
CA PHE A 33 -11.38 5.00 -1.09
C PHE A 33 -11.65 3.99 -2.20
N LEU A 34 -12.76 4.14 -2.94
CA LEU A 34 -13.10 3.27 -4.07
C LEU A 34 -12.05 3.36 -5.18
N SER A 35 -11.54 4.56 -5.44
CA SER A 35 -10.48 4.77 -6.42
C SER A 35 -9.21 4.00 -6.05
N TYR A 36 -8.80 4.05 -4.79
CA TYR A 36 -7.61 3.31 -4.31
C TYR A 36 -7.86 1.80 -4.22
N LEU A 37 -9.08 1.39 -3.86
CA LEU A 37 -9.46 -0.01 -3.84
C LEU A 37 -9.27 -0.64 -5.23
N ILE A 38 -9.79 -0.02 -6.29
CA ILE A 38 -9.67 -0.53 -7.65
C ILE A 38 -8.21 -0.48 -8.13
N ALA A 39 -7.45 0.57 -7.78
CA ALA A 39 -6.02 0.65 -8.06
C ALA A 39 -5.26 -0.54 -7.47
N TYR A 40 -5.57 -0.87 -6.23
CA TYR A 40 -4.89 -1.97 -5.55
C TYR A 40 -5.29 -3.34 -6.09
N VAL A 41 -6.56 -3.49 -6.49
CA VAL A 41 -7.04 -4.72 -7.16
C VAL A 41 -6.27 -4.97 -8.45
N ASP A 42 -6.15 -3.97 -9.32
CA ASP A 42 -5.44 -4.11 -10.59
C ASP A 42 -3.97 -4.50 -10.40
N ARG A 43 -3.33 -3.90 -9.41
CA ARG A 43 -1.94 -4.20 -9.05
C ARG A 43 -1.75 -5.64 -8.53
N SER A 44 -2.67 -6.15 -7.73
CA SER A 44 -2.55 -7.45 -7.05
C SER A 44 -3.07 -8.63 -7.88
N ASN A 45 -4.10 -8.42 -8.71
CA ASN A 45 -4.76 -9.49 -9.45
C ASN A 45 -3.86 -10.25 -10.42
N VAL A 46 -2.83 -9.61 -10.96
CA VAL A 46 -1.89 -10.26 -11.88
C VAL A 46 -1.27 -11.52 -11.27
N SER A 47 -1.11 -11.57 -9.94
CA SER A 47 -0.59 -12.73 -9.23
C SER A 47 -1.47 -13.99 -9.35
N ILE A 48 -2.77 -13.81 -9.49
CA ILE A 48 -3.76 -14.87 -9.66
C ILE A 48 -3.98 -15.15 -11.13
N LEU A 49 -4.13 -14.11 -11.96
CA LEU A 49 -4.41 -14.22 -13.38
C LEU A 49 -3.29 -14.95 -14.14
N LYS A 50 -2.02 -14.75 -13.72
CA LYS A 50 -0.87 -15.43 -14.34
C LYS A 50 -1.00 -16.96 -14.31
N LEU A 51 -1.63 -17.55 -13.28
CA LEU A 51 -1.80 -18.99 -13.18
C LEU A 51 -2.60 -19.59 -14.36
N LYS A 52 -3.50 -18.81 -14.96
CA LYS A 52 -4.22 -19.18 -16.18
C LYS A 52 -3.49 -18.72 -17.44
N MET A 53 -2.94 -17.51 -17.43
CA MET A 53 -2.26 -16.95 -18.59
C MET A 53 -1.04 -17.77 -19.02
N ILE A 54 -0.29 -18.37 -18.08
CA ILE A 54 0.84 -19.29 -18.40
C ILE A 54 0.37 -20.50 -19.22
N GLY A 55 -0.82 -21.03 -18.94
CA GLY A 55 -1.38 -22.16 -19.71
C GLY A 55 -1.99 -21.76 -21.05
N ASP A 56 -2.52 -20.53 -21.15
CA ASP A 56 -3.26 -20.06 -22.31
C ASP A 56 -2.37 -19.35 -23.35
N LEU A 57 -1.24 -18.79 -22.94
CA LEU A 57 -0.38 -17.96 -23.78
C LEU A 57 0.99 -18.62 -24.04
N SER A 58 1.32 -18.81 -25.32
CA SER A 58 2.62 -19.35 -25.72
C SER A 58 3.76 -18.39 -25.38
N GLY A 59 4.82 -18.94 -24.80
CA GLY A 59 6.03 -18.18 -24.40
C GLY A 59 5.88 -17.41 -23.09
N PHE A 60 4.80 -17.63 -22.32
CA PHE A 60 4.65 -17.08 -20.98
C PHE A 60 5.05 -18.11 -19.92
N ASP A 61 5.92 -17.67 -19.01
CA ASP A 61 6.43 -18.46 -17.90
C ASP A 61 6.58 -17.59 -16.64
N GLU A 62 7.14 -18.16 -15.57
CA GLU A 62 7.30 -17.45 -14.30
C GLU A 62 8.30 -16.28 -14.40
N ASP A 63 9.33 -16.35 -15.30
CA ASP A 63 10.26 -15.26 -15.52
C ASP A 63 9.60 -14.08 -16.25
N VAL A 64 8.85 -14.35 -17.32
CA VAL A 64 8.06 -13.34 -18.06
C VAL A 64 7.11 -12.60 -17.12
N PHE A 65 6.40 -13.34 -16.24
CA PHE A 65 5.53 -12.71 -15.27
C PHE A 65 6.29 -11.99 -14.16
N GLY A 66 7.38 -12.55 -13.67
CA GLY A 66 8.23 -11.92 -12.67
C GLY A 66 8.74 -10.56 -13.15
N PHE A 67 9.32 -10.53 -14.36
CA PHE A 67 9.77 -9.30 -14.98
C PHE A 67 8.62 -8.32 -15.26
N GLY A 68 7.50 -8.81 -15.82
CA GLY A 68 6.35 -7.98 -16.19
C GLY A 68 5.63 -7.36 -14.98
N MET A 69 5.50 -8.10 -13.87
CA MET A 69 4.99 -7.54 -12.62
C MET A 69 5.93 -6.50 -12.04
N GLY A 70 7.22 -6.73 -12.16
CA GLY A 70 8.26 -5.86 -11.65
C GLY A 70 8.43 -4.57 -12.45
N ILE A 71 8.46 -4.62 -13.79
CA ILE A 71 8.70 -3.45 -14.65
C ILE A 71 7.64 -2.35 -14.49
N PHE A 72 6.48 -2.69 -13.97
CA PHE A 72 5.48 -1.73 -13.49
C PHE A 72 6.10 -0.71 -12.53
N PHE A 73 6.90 -1.15 -11.57
CA PHE A 73 7.52 -0.26 -10.57
C PHE A 73 8.60 0.63 -11.19
N ALA A 74 9.27 0.20 -12.25
CA ALA A 74 10.20 1.05 -13.00
C ALA A 74 9.44 2.21 -13.68
N GLY A 75 8.33 1.90 -14.36
CA GLY A 75 7.45 2.93 -14.95
C GLY A 75 6.85 3.86 -13.88
N TYR A 76 6.43 3.30 -12.75
CA TYR A 76 5.89 4.05 -11.62
C TYR A 76 6.92 5.04 -11.05
N CYS A 77 8.13 4.58 -10.75
CA CYS A 77 9.22 5.40 -10.21
C CYS A 77 9.58 6.58 -11.13
N LEU A 78 9.57 6.36 -12.45
CA LEU A 78 9.92 7.39 -13.45
C LEU A 78 9.00 8.62 -13.37
N LEU A 79 7.71 8.43 -13.14
CA LEU A 79 6.72 9.50 -13.15
C LEU A 79 6.14 9.86 -11.76
N GLU A 80 6.54 9.19 -10.69
CA GLU A 80 6.01 9.45 -9.34
C GLU A 80 6.28 10.88 -8.88
N ILE A 81 7.55 11.33 -8.97
CA ILE A 81 7.93 12.70 -8.55
C ILE A 81 7.32 13.76 -9.47
N PRO A 82 7.46 13.70 -10.80
CA PRO A 82 6.78 14.63 -11.70
C PRO A 82 5.26 14.67 -11.50
N GLY A 83 4.64 13.50 -11.31
CA GLY A 83 3.20 13.37 -11.09
C GLY A 83 2.72 14.07 -9.84
N THR A 84 3.46 13.96 -8.74
CA THR A 84 3.13 14.63 -7.47
C THR A 84 3.20 16.14 -7.58
N LEU A 85 4.21 16.67 -8.28
CA LEU A 85 4.36 18.10 -8.50
C LEU A 85 3.21 18.67 -9.35
N LEU A 86 2.70 17.90 -10.30
CA LEU A 86 1.56 18.31 -11.14
C LEU A 86 0.25 18.37 -10.33
N VAL A 87 0.02 17.49 -9.37
CA VAL A 87 -1.13 17.59 -8.46
C VAL A 87 -1.13 18.91 -7.70
N GLU A 88 0.01 19.31 -7.18
CA GLU A 88 0.13 20.53 -6.37
C GLU A 88 -0.07 21.80 -7.21
N ARG A 89 0.52 21.84 -8.42
CA ARG A 89 0.57 23.03 -9.28
C ARG A 89 -0.64 23.21 -10.18
N TRP A 90 -1.29 22.12 -10.57
CA TRP A 90 -2.37 22.19 -11.57
C TRP A 90 -3.74 22.00 -10.91
N SER A 91 -4.24 20.77 -10.83
CA SER A 91 -5.55 20.43 -10.26
C SER A 91 -5.51 18.95 -9.85
N ALA A 92 -5.73 18.69 -8.58
CA ALA A 92 -5.79 17.33 -8.06
C ALA A 92 -6.91 16.53 -8.74
N ARG A 93 -8.09 17.13 -8.91
CA ARG A 93 -9.25 16.53 -9.59
C ARG A 93 -8.91 16.09 -11.00
N LYS A 94 -8.38 16.98 -11.82
CA LYS A 94 -8.03 16.69 -13.22
C LYS A 94 -6.92 15.66 -13.32
N TRP A 95 -5.93 15.76 -12.45
CA TRP A 95 -4.78 14.87 -12.46
C TRP A 95 -5.15 13.44 -11.99
N ILE A 96 -5.89 13.29 -10.89
CA ILE A 96 -6.38 11.99 -10.39
C ILE A 96 -7.32 11.35 -11.42
N SER A 97 -8.25 12.13 -11.99
CA SER A 97 -9.13 11.65 -13.07
C SER A 97 -8.34 11.13 -14.27
N ARG A 98 -7.36 11.91 -14.76
CA ARG A 98 -6.49 11.51 -15.87
C ARG A 98 -5.77 10.19 -15.56
N ILE A 99 -5.19 10.07 -14.36
CA ILE A 99 -4.52 8.84 -13.91
C ILE A 99 -5.50 7.67 -14.02
N MET A 100 -6.67 7.78 -13.41
CA MET A 100 -7.65 6.70 -13.35
C MET A 100 -8.14 6.27 -14.74
N VAL A 101 -8.42 7.22 -15.62
CA VAL A 101 -8.88 6.92 -16.99
C VAL A 101 -7.77 6.25 -17.80
N THR A 102 -6.55 6.82 -17.81
CA THR A 102 -5.44 6.26 -18.60
C THR A 102 -5.01 4.89 -18.09
N TRP A 103 -4.92 4.73 -16.77
CA TRP A 103 -4.60 3.45 -16.17
C TRP A 103 -5.71 2.41 -16.41
N GLY A 104 -7.00 2.76 -16.23
CA GLY A 104 -8.10 1.83 -16.46
C GLY A 104 -8.18 1.34 -17.92
N ILE A 105 -7.87 2.21 -18.90
CA ILE A 105 -7.75 1.82 -20.31
C ILE A 105 -6.60 0.84 -20.50
N LEU A 106 -5.41 1.12 -19.97
CA LEU A 106 -4.25 0.26 -20.08
C LEU A 106 -4.46 -1.09 -19.38
N ALA A 107 -5.13 -1.09 -18.22
CA ALA A 107 -5.53 -2.31 -17.53
C ALA A 107 -6.43 -3.18 -18.42
N ALA A 108 -7.49 -2.61 -19.00
CA ALA A 108 -8.37 -3.32 -19.92
C ALA A 108 -7.63 -3.80 -21.18
N LEU A 109 -6.70 -3.02 -21.74
CA LEU A 109 -5.87 -3.41 -22.88
C LEU A 109 -4.96 -4.61 -22.60
N THR A 110 -4.67 -4.91 -21.33
CA THR A 110 -3.94 -6.15 -20.96
C THR A 110 -4.69 -7.40 -21.42
N ALA A 111 -6.02 -7.36 -21.58
CA ALA A 111 -6.81 -8.45 -22.14
C ALA A 111 -6.43 -8.83 -23.59
N LEU A 112 -5.78 -7.94 -24.33
CA LEU A 112 -5.36 -8.15 -25.73
C LEU A 112 -3.92 -8.64 -25.87
N VAL A 113 -3.24 -8.91 -24.76
CA VAL A 113 -1.85 -9.36 -24.75
C VAL A 113 -1.78 -10.79 -25.30
N THR A 114 -0.87 -10.99 -26.27
CA THR A 114 -0.64 -12.30 -26.92
C THR A 114 0.84 -12.71 -26.89
N ARG A 115 1.76 -11.80 -26.59
CA ARG A 115 3.22 -12.04 -26.56
C ARG A 115 3.83 -11.43 -25.30
N PRO A 116 4.96 -11.97 -24.78
CA PRO A 116 5.62 -11.45 -23.60
C PRO A 116 5.93 -9.95 -23.67
N TRP A 117 6.45 -9.46 -24.80
CA TRP A 117 6.78 -8.03 -24.94
C TRP A 117 5.55 -7.11 -24.89
N HIS A 118 4.35 -7.56 -25.39
CA HIS A 118 3.10 -6.81 -25.20
C HIS A 118 2.80 -6.63 -23.71
N PHE A 119 2.94 -7.73 -22.94
CA PHE A 119 2.70 -7.72 -21.50
C PHE A 119 3.66 -6.75 -20.79
N HIS A 120 4.97 -6.85 -21.07
CA HIS A 120 5.97 -5.97 -20.48
C HIS A 120 5.72 -4.50 -20.81
N THR A 121 5.38 -4.20 -22.06
CA THR A 121 5.09 -2.83 -22.50
C THR A 121 3.86 -2.27 -21.79
N VAL A 122 2.75 -3.03 -21.76
CA VAL A 122 1.52 -2.57 -21.09
C VAL A 122 1.76 -2.39 -19.58
N ARG A 123 2.48 -3.31 -18.92
CA ARG A 123 2.83 -3.20 -17.51
C ARG A 123 3.69 -1.98 -17.19
N PHE A 124 4.68 -1.67 -18.03
CA PHE A 124 5.49 -0.46 -17.90
C PHE A 124 4.65 0.81 -18.04
N LEU A 125 3.84 0.89 -19.10
CA LEU A 125 2.95 2.04 -19.34
C LEU A 125 1.90 2.18 -18.23
N LEU A 126 1.40 1.06 -17.70
CA LEU A 126 0.47 1.03 -16.58
C LEU A 126 1.12 1.65 -15.32
N GLY A 127 2.38 1.28 -15.04
CA GLY A 127 3.14 1.90 -13.95
C GLY A 127 3.30 3.41 -14.12
N MET A 128 3.65 3.86 -15.32
CA MET A 128 3.71 5.30 -15.65
C MET A 128 2.35 6.00 -15.51
N ALA A 129 1.26 5.36 -15.93
CA ALA A 129 -0.08 5.94 -15.86
C ALA A 129 -0.58 6.07 -14.42
N GLU A 130 -0.28 5.10 -13.56
CA GLU A 130 -0.68 5.09 -12.14
C GLU A 130 0.20 5.99 -11.26
N ALA A 131 1.41 6.33 -11.73
CA ALA A 131 2.36 7.14 -10.98
C ALA A 131 1.76 8.48 -10.54
N GLY A 132 2.03 8.85 -9.29
CA GLY A 132 1.52 10.08 -8.70
C GLY A 132 0.08 9.98 -8.15
N PHE A 133 -0.63 8.86 -8.28
CA PHE A 133 -1.96 8.69 -7.69
C PHE A 133 -1.90 8.75 -6.16
N TYR A 134 -1.13 7.85 -5.55
CA TYR A 134 -1.01 7.74 -4.10
C TYR A 134 -0.51 9.04 -3.44
N PRO A 135 0.66 9.59 -3.81
CA PRO A 135 1.12 10.85 -3.23
C PRO A 135 0.21 12.02 -3.60
N GLY A 136 -0.41 11.99 -4.77
CA GLY A 136 -1.38 13.01 -5.20
C GLY A 136 -2.62 13.08 -4.31
N VAL A 137 -3.17 11.93 -3.91
CA VAL A 137 -4.28 11.88 -2.96
C VAL A 137 -3.85 12.38 -1.58
N ILE A 138 -2.64 12.04 -1.11
CA ILE A 138 -2.13 12.56 0.16
C ILE A 138 -2.07 14.09 0.13
N VAL A 139 -1.51 14.68 -0.93
CA VAL A 139 -1.47 16.14 -1.12
C VAL A 139 -2.88 16.72 -1.16
N TYR A 140 -3.79 16.10 -1.93
CA TYR A 140 -5.18 16.53 -1.99
C TYR A 140 -5.86 16.56 -0.62
N LEU A 141 -5.68 15.53 0.20
CA LEU A 141 -6.25 15.50 1.55
C LEU A 141 -5.72 16.61 2.45
N THR A 142 -4.50 17.11 2.23
CA THR A 142 -3.99 18.26 2.99
C THR A 142 -4.72 19.57 2.67
N HIS A 143 -5.38 19.66 1.52
CA HIS A 143 -6.16 20.83 1.13
C HIS A 143 -7.57 20.86 1.76
N TRP A 144 -8.02 19.74 2.32
CA TRP A 144 -9.38 19.56 2.84
C TRP A 144 -9.44 19.31 4.34
N PHE A 145 -8.40 18.66 4.89
CA PHE A 145 -8.43 18.20 6.27
C PHE A 145 -7.37 18.92 7.11
N PRO A 146 -7.79 19.60 8.20
CA PRO A 146 -6.90 20.11 9.21
C PRO A 146 -5.95 19.04 9.75
N ILE A 147 -4.79 19.45 10.31
CA ILE A 147 -3.74 18.52 10.81
C ILE A 147 -4.32 17.48 11.77
N ARG A 148 -5.26 17.88 12.65
CA ARG A 148 -5.92 16.99 13.61
C ARG A 148 -6.74 15.87 12.96
N ASP A 149 -7.28 16.09 11.75
CA ASP A 149 -8.15 15.15 11.04
C ASP A 149 -7.40 14.36 9.96
N ARG A 150 -6.26 14.87 9.52
CA ARG A 150 -5.51 14.35 8.37
C ARG A 150 -5.11 12.89 8.54
N SER A 151 -4.63 12.52 9.73
CA SER A 151 -4.26 11.12 10.03
C SER A 151 -5.47 10.18 9.93
N ARG A 152 -6.64 10.63 10.39
CA ARG A 152 -7.89 9.85 10.32
C ARG A 152 -8.37 9.70 8.87
N ALA A 153 -8.33 10.77 8.08
CA ALA A 153 -8.70 10.73 6.67
C ALA A 153 -7.78 9.80 5.86
N LEU A 154 -6.47 9.85 6.12
CA LEU A 154 -5.48 8.94 5.53
C LEU A 154 -5.70 7.49 5.95
N ALA A 155 -6.03 7.24 7.22
CA ALA A 155 -6.32 5.88 7.69
C ALA A 155 -7.52 5.27 6.94
N TYR A 156 -8.61 6.02 6.76
CA TYR A 156 -9.74 5.57 5.96
C TYR A 156 -9.35 5.28 4.51
N PHE A 157 -8.56 6.15 3.89
CA PHE A 157 -8.06 5.95 2.53
C PHE A 157 -7.22 4.68 2.42
N PHE A 158 -6.29 4.44 3.34
CA PHE A 158 -5.37 3.29 3.30
C PHE A 158 -6.03 1.95 3.58
N MET A 159 -7.19 1.92 4.24
CA MET A 159 -7.96 0.68 4.44
C MET A 159 -8.40 0.04 3.11
N ALA A 160 -8.46 0.80 2.02
CA ALA A 160 -8.85 0.28 0.70
C ALA A 160 -7.87 -0.79 0.18
N GLY A 161 -6.56 -0.65 0.42
CA GLY A 161 -5.57 -1.62 -0.05
C GLY A 161 -5.76 -3.03 0.51
N PRO A 162 -5.73 -3.23 1.84
CA PRO A 162 -6.04 -4.52 2.44
C PRO A 162 -7.42 -5.07 2.08
N LEU A 163 -8.45 -4.20 2.01
CA LEU A 163 -9.78 -4.65 1.60
C LEU A 163 -9.79 -5.15 0.14
N ALA A 164 -9.05 -4.52 -0.76
CA ALA A 164 -8.88 -4.99 -2.12
C ALA A 164 -8.28 -6.40 -2.15
N GLN A 165 -7.25 -6.66 -1.35
CA GLN A 165 -6.62 -7.98 -1.25
C GLN A 165 -7.55 -9.06 -0.63
N LEU A 166 -8.49 -8.67 0.22
CA LEU A 166 -9.48 -9.60 0.78
C LEU A 166 -10.56 -9.98 -0.23
N VAL A 167 -11.01 -9.01 -1.03
CA VAL A 167 -12.19 -9.17 -1.89
C VAL A 167 -11.82 -9.60 -3.31
N SER A 168 -10.75 -9.05 -3.89
CA SER A 168 -10.42 -9.26 -5.31
C SER A 168 -10.11 -10.70 -5.70
N PRO A 169 -9.43 -11.54 -4.89
CA PRO A 169 -9.13 -12.91 -5.29
C PRO A 169 -10.38 -13.73 -5.62
N LYS A 170 -11.43 -13.59 -4.83
CA LYS A 170 -12.68 -14.31 -5.03
C LYS A 170 -13.46 -13.81 -6.24
N ILE A 171 -13.58 -12.51 -6.41
CA ILE A 171 -14.26 -11.93 -7.59
C ILE A 171 -13.49 -12.30 -8.85
N THR A 172 -12.18 -12.21 -8.86
CA THR A 172 -11.33 -12.60 -9.99
C THR A 172 -11.48 -14.09 -10.32
N ASN A 173 -11.54 -14.95 -9.29
CA ASN A 173 -11.75 -16.40 -9.51
C ASN A 173 -13.10 -16.72 -10.17
N LEU A 174 -14.16 -15.99 -9.82
CA LEU A 174 -15.45 -16.15 -10.50
C LEU A 174 -15.35 -15.84 -12.01
N MET A 175 -14.57 -14.81 -12.37
CA MET A 175 -14.34 -14.46 -13.77
C MET A 175 -13.48 -15.51 -14.48
N LEU A 176 -12.49 -16.10 -13.79
CA LEU A 176 -11.61 -17.13 -14.34
C LEU A 176 -12.35 -18.42 -14.74
N ARG A 177 -13.58 -18.62 -14.33
CA ARG A 177 -14.43 -19.76 -14.78
C ARG A 177 -14.89 -19.60 -16.23
N ILE A 178 -14.98 -18.37 -16.76
CA ILE A 178 -15.43 -18.12 -18.14
C ILE A 178 -14.47 -18.79 -19.13
N GLY A 179 -15.01 -19.62 -20.04
CA GLY A 179 -14.23 -20.35 -21.03
C GLY A 179 -13.47 -21.56 -20.48
N THR A 180 -13.84 -22.07 -19.30
CA THR A 180 -13.21 -23.25 -18.69
C THR A 180 -14.23 -24.35 -18.41
N ASP A 181 -13.75 -25.59 -18.41
CA ASP A 181 -14.52 -26.76 -17.99
C ASP A 181 -14.16 -27.09 -16.54
N GLU A 182 -15.15 -27.29 -15.69
CA GLU A 182 -14.96 -27.63 -14.28
C GLU A 182 -15.69 -28.93 -13.93
N MET A 183 -14.99 -29.87 -13.28
CA MET A 183 -15.62 -31.06 -12.72
C MET A 183 -16.14 -30.74 -11.31
N VAL A 184 -17.47 -30.71 -11.15
CA VAL A 184 -18.14 -30.51 -9.86
C VAL A 184 -18.97 -31.74 -9.53
N ASN A 185 -18.64 -32.43 -8.45
CA ASN A 185 -19.33 -33.66 -8.01
C ASN A 185 -19.45 -34.75 -9.10
N GLY A 186 -18.43 -34.89 -9.95
CA GLY A 186 -18.43 -35.87 -11.04
C GLY A 186 -19.18 -35.44 -12.29
N VAL A 187 -19.74 -34.24 -12.32
CA VAL A 187 -20.42 -33.67 -13.50
C VAL A 187 -19.50 -32.62 -14.12
N LEU A 188 -19.31 -32.73 -15.44
CA LEU A 188 -18.56 -31.71 -16.20
C LEU A 188 -19.47 -30.51 -16.44
N ILE A 189 -19.12 -29.37 -15.85
CA ILE A 189 -19.78 -28.09 -16.08
C ILE A 189 -18.96 -27.33 -17.12
N HIS A 190 -19.55 -27.07 -18.26
CA HIS A 190 -18.96 -26.28 -19.33
C HIS A 190 -19.35 -24.80 -19.15
N HIS A 191 -18.34 -23.92 -18.99
CA HIS A 191 -18.55 -22.47 -18.99
C HIS A 191 -18.15 -21.91 -20.35
N PRO A 192 -19.10 -21.47 -21.20
CA PRO A 192 -18.78 -20.98 -22.53
C PRO A 192 -17.93 -19.72 -22.49
N ARG A 193 -17.15 -19.48 -23.52
CA ARG A 193 -16.50 -18.18 -23.76
C ARG A 193 -17.56 -17.13 -24.01
N VAL A 194 -17.31 -15.93 -23.50
CA VAL A 194 -18.18 -14.76 -23.73
C VAL A 194 -17.43 -13.83 -24.70
N TRP A 195 -17.98 -13.56 -25.88
CA TRP A 195 -17.35 -12.82 -26.97
C TRP A 195 -15.96 -13.36 -27.36
N ASP A 196 -15.84 -14.68 -27.40
CA ASP A 196 -14.58 -15.39 -27.63
C ASP A 196 -13.43 -15.11 -26.65
N LEU A 197 -13.71 -14.37 -25.58
CA LEU A 197 -12.75 -14.06 -24.53
C LEU A 197 -12.83 -15.11 -23.40
N VAL A 198 -11.65 -15.39 -22.82
CA VAL A 198 -11.50 -16.27 -21.66
C VAL A 198 -11.48 -15.47 -20.35
N GLY A 199 -11.58 -16.17 -19.22
CA GLY A 199 -11.78 -15.57 -17.92
C GLY A 199 -10.74 -14.53 -17.49
N TRP A 200 -9.44 -14.73 -17.78
CA TRP A 200 -8.42 -13.75 -17.43
C TRP A 200 -8.54 -12.44 -18.23
N GLN A 201 -8.98 -12.51 -19.48
CA GLN A 201 -9.24 -11.34 -20.31
C GLN A 201 -10.40 -10.53 -19.74
N TRP A 202 -11.50 -11.22 -19.38
CA TRP A 202 -12.63 -10.60 -18.71
C TRP A 202 -12.26 -9.97 -17.37
N ALA A 203 -11.37 -10.58 -16.59
CA ALA A 203 -10.93 -10.02 -15.34
C ALA A 203 -10.21 -8.67 -15.55
N TYR A 204 -9.31 -8.54 -16.54
CA TYR A 204 -8.68 -7.27 -16.86
C TYR A 204 -9.68 -6.20 -17.33
N ILE A 205 -10.63 -6.58 -18.18
CA ILE A 205 -11.68 -5.66 -18.65
C ILE A 205 -12.59 -5.24 -17.50
N ALA A 206 -13.04 -6.18 -16.68
CA ALA A 206 -13.98 -5.95 -15.59
C ALA A 206 -13.36 -5.12 -14.44
N TRP A 207 -12.06 -5.13 -14.26
CA TRP A 207 -11.39 -4.24 -13.29
C TRP A 207 -10.94 -2.93 -13.93
N GLY A 208 -10.61 -2.91 -15.22
CA GLY A 208 -10.23 -1.69 -15.94
C GLY A 208 -11.39 -0.72 -16.17
N ILE A 209 -12.57 -1.23 -16.57
CA ILE A 209 -13.76 -0.38 -16.83
C ILE A 209 -14.18 0.43 -15.59
N PRO A 210 -14.34 -0.14 -14.38
CA PRO A 210 -14.67 0.63 -13.19
C PRO A 210 -13.66 1.74 -12.88
N ALA A 211 -12.36 1.54 -13.18
CA ALA A 211 -11.36 2.58 -13.02
C ALA A 211 -11.62 3.78 -13.95
N VAL A 212 -11.96 3.51 -15.22
CA VAL A 212 -12.33 4.57 -16.18
C VAL A 212 -13.60 5.30 -15.72
N VAL A 213 -14.64 4.56 -15.34
CA VAL A 213 -15.92 5.13 -14.87
C VAL A 213 -15.70 6.00 -13.63
N LEU A 214 -14.97 5.48 -12.63
CA LEU A 214 -14.63 6.26 -11.43
C LEU A 214 -13.76 7.47 -11.77
N GLY A 215 -12.83 7.35 -12.72
CA GLY A 215 -12.04 8.49 -13.21
C GLY A 215 -12.92 9.61 -13.75
N VAL A 216 -13.95 9.26 -14.53
CA VAL A 216 -14.95 10.22 -15.01
C VAL A 216 -15.77 10.80 -13.86
N ILE A 217 -16.22 9.96 -12.91
CA ILE A 217 -16.94 10.41 -11.70
C ILE A 217 -16.05 11.38 -10.89
N VAL A 218 -14.78 11.05 -10.66
CA VAL A 218 -13.81 11.92 -9.97
C VAL A 218 -13.73 13.29 -10.67
N PHE A 219 -13.69 13.31 -12.00
CA PHE A 219 -13.64 14.57 -12.74
C PHE A 219 -14.82 15.50 -12.47
N PHE A 220 -16.03 14.97 -12.32
CA PHE A 220 -17.23 15.78 -12.10
C PHE A 220 -17.52 16.05 -10.61
N PHE A 221 -17.25 15.11 -9.73
CA PHE A 221 -17.69 15.16 -8.33
C PHE A 221 -16.61 15.59 -7.33
N LEU A 222 -15.31 15.37 -7.65
CA LEU A 222 -14.25 15.83 -6.77
C LEU A 222 -14.07 17.35 -6.91
N THR A 223 -13.86 18.04 -5.80
CA THR A 223 -13.62 19.48 -5.76
C THR A 223 -12.18 19.74 -5.32
N ASP A 224 -11.44 20.60 -6.02
CA ASP A 224 -10.01 20.80 -5.72
C ASP A 224 -9.75 21.46 -4.37
N ARG A 225 -10.55 22.47 -4.00
CA ARG A 225 -10.37 23.25 -2.78
C ARG A 225 -11.70 23.64 -2.15
N PRO A 226 -11.76 23.89 -0.83
CA PRO A 226 -12.96 24.33 -0.13
C PRO A 226 -13.63 25.55 -0.78
N ALA A 227 -12.84 26.56 -1.21
CA ALA A 227 -13.32 27.74 -1.90
C ALA A 227 -14.23 27.46 -3.13
N GLN A 228 -14.04 26.32 -3.78
CA GLN A 228 -14.78 25.90 -4.97
C GLN A 228 -15.98 25.00 -4.65
N ALA A 229 -16.16 24.66 -3.38
CA ALA A 229 -17.16 23.67 -2.94
C ALA A 229 -18.55 24.29 -2.84
N ARG A 230 -19.37 24.10 -3.88
CA ARG A 230 -20.78 24.56 -3.92
C ARG A 230 -21.69 23.81 -2.94
N TRP A 231 -21.23 22.72 -2.37
CA TRP A 231 -21.94 21.89 -1.41
C TRP A 231 -21.65 22.26 0.06
N LEU A 232 -20.75 23.21 0.30
CA LEU A 232 -20.55 23.86 1.60
C LEU A 232 -21.35 25.15 1.64
N ASP A 233 -22.00 25.40 2.77
CA ASP A 233 -22.62 26.68 3.08
C ASP A 233 -21.52 27.74 3.27
N ASP A 234 -21.85 29.02 3.15
CA ASP A 234 -20.84 30.08 3.19
C ASP A 234 -20.12 30.18 4.53
N ASP A 235 -20.84 29.94 5.63
CA ASP A 235 -20.26 29.88 6.99
C ASP A 235 -19.34 28.65 7.19
N GLU A 236 -19.72 27.51 6.67
CA GLU A 236 -18.92 26.28 6.69
C GLU A 236 -17.65 26.41 5.86
N ARG A 237 -17.77 27.02 4.66
CA ARG A 237 -16.65 27.25 3.78
C ARG A 237 -15.61 28.18 4.41
N ARG A 238 -16.08 29.33 4.94
CA ARG A 238 -15.20 30.30 5.63
C ARG A 238 -14.52 29.65 6.85
N ALA A 239 -15.27 28.97 7.70
CA ALA A 239 -14.70 28.33 8.89
C ALA A 239 -13.61 27.30 8.54
N LEU A 240 -13.79 26.52 7.46
CA LEU A 240 -12.79 25.55 7.02
C LEU A 240 -11.57 26.22 6.40
N GLU A 241 -11.76 27.28 5.58
CA GLU A 241 -10.67 28.04 4.96
C GLU A 241 -9.83 28.78 6.01
N ASP A 242 -10.46 29.40 6.99
CA ASP A 242 -9.79 30.09 8.08
C ASP A 242 -8.95 29.14 8.92
N GLU A 243 -9.47 27.94 9.26
CA GLU A 243 -8.71 26.91 9.97
C GLU A 243 -7.47 26.47 9.17
N LEU A 244 -7.63 26.15 7.88
CA LEU A 244 -6.54 25.72 7.01
C LEU A 244 -5.51 26.86 6.76
N ALA A 245 -5.96 28.10 6.66
CA ALA A 245 -5.09 29.26 6.53
C ALA A 245 -4.31 29.53 7.82
N GLY A 246 -4.97 29.45 8.98
CA GLY A 246 -4.35 29.56 10.29
C GLY A 246 -3.24 28.51 10.50
N GLU A 247 -3.50 27.25 10.15
CA GLU A 247 -2.50 26.18 10.20
C GLU A 247 -1.29 26.46 9.29
N LYS A 248 -1.55 26.95 8.07
CA LYS A 248 -0.48 27.29 7.13
C LYS A 248 0.36 28.46 7.61
N ALA A 249 -0.25 29.46 8.24
CA ALA A 249 0.43 30.61 8.81
C ALA A 249 1.26 30.20 10.06
N ALA A 250 0.71 29.34 10.92
CA ALA A 250 1.41 28.84 12.11
C ALA A 250 2.59 27.92 11.76
N HIS A 251 2.57 27.31 10.58
CA HIS A 251 3.61 26.40 10.10
C HIS A 251 4.07 26.81 8.69
N PRO A 252 4.74 27.97 8.55
CA PRO A 252 5.26 28.41 7.27
C PRO A 252 6.14 27.29 6.68
N ALA A 253 5.99 27.04 5.39
CA ALA A 253 6.79 26.06 4.67
C ALA A 253 8.26 26.46 4.76
N GLY A 254 8.99 25.91 5.73
CA GLY A 254 10.44 25.97 5.72
C GLY A 254 10.94 25.31 4.43
N GLY A 255 12.05 25.80 3.89
CA GLY A 255 12.56 25.38 2.59
C GLY A 255 12.53 23.87 2.39
N HIS A 256 11.88 23.42 1.32
CA HIS A 256 11.84 22.00 0.97
C HIS A 256 13.26 21.52 0.65
N MET A 257 13.68 20.44 1.27
CA MET A 257 14.90 19.77 0.85
C MET A 257 14.69 19.30 -0.59
N THR A 258 15.55 19.75 -1.51
CA THR A 258 15.49 19.27 -2.88
C THR A 258 15.88 17.79 -2.96
N VAL A 259 15.47 17.10 -4.02
CA VAL A 259 15.88 15.70 -4.25
C VAL A 259 17.42 15.58 -4.23
N MET A 260 18.14 16.56 -4.78
CA MET A 260 19.61 16.58 -4.79
C MET A 260 20.18 16.70 -3.37
N GLN A 261 19.59 17.51 -2.51
CA GLN A 261 19.99 17.61 -1.10
C GLN A 261 19.67 16.34 -0.31
N ALA A 262 18.56 15.67 -0.62
CA ALA A 262 18.20 14.37 -0.04
C ALA A 262 19.20 13.29 -0.46
N LEU A 263 19.64 13.28 -1.72
CA LEU A 263 20.70 12.39 -2.23
C LEU A 263 22.07 12.63 -1.55
N GLY A 264 22.34 13.82 -1.03
CA GLY A 264 23.56 14.10 -0.23
C GLY A 264 23.48 13.58 1.23
N ASN A 265 22.32 13.18 1.71
CA ASN A 265 22.15 12.77 3.12
C ASN A 265 22.32 11.25 3.27
N ARG A 266 23.46 10.84 3.91
CA ARG A 266 23.79 9.42 4.13
C ARG A 266 22.69 8.65 4.85
N LYS A 267 21.99 9.24 5.85
CA LYS A 267 20.91 8.55 6.58
C LYS A 267 19.69 8.31 5.68
N VAL A 268 19.38 9.27 4.80
CA VAL A 268 18.30 9.13 3.81
C VAL A 268 18.63 8.00 2.82
N LEU A 269 19.85 7.98 2.27
CA LEU A 269 20.29 6.93 1.37
C LEU A 269 20.29 5.54 2.02
N THR A 270 20.72 5.47 3.29
CA THR A 270 20.71 4.21 4.05
C THR A 270 19.28 3.71 4.27
N LEU A 271 18.32 4.60 4.61
CA LEU A 271 16.90 4.24 4.71
C LEU A 271 16.31 3.86 3.34
N THR A 272 16.72 4.53 2.27
CA THR A 272 16.32 4.17 0.90
C THR A 272 16.77 2.75 0.54
N ALA A 273 18.02 2.41 0.85
CA ALA A 273 18.53 1.05 0.64
C ALA A 273 17.78 0.03 1.50
N ALA A 274 17.54 0.33 2.78
CA ALA A 274 16.77 -0.55 3.65
C ALA A 274 15.35 -0.78 3.10
N TYR A 275 14.69 0.28 2.65
CA TYR A 275 13.33 0.19 2.07
C TYR A 275 13.32 -0.63 0.77
N PHE A 276 14.32 -0.42 -0.11
CA PHE A 276 14.49 -1.23 -1.32
C PHE A 276 14.55 -2.74 -1.01
N PHE A 277 15.39 -3.15 -0.07
CA PHE A 277 15.56 -4.55 0.28
C PHE A 277 14.33 -5.18 0.92
N VAL A 278 13.60 -4.47 1.79
CA VAL A 278 12.37 -5.02 2.39
C VAL A 278 11.22 -5.05 1.37
N VAL A 279 11.12 -4.06 0.48
CA VAL A 279 10.13 -4.02 -0.60
C VAL A 279 10.37 -5.15 -1.60
N THR A 280 11.64 -5.49 -1.88
CA THR A 280 12.02 -6.69 -2.65
C THR A 280 11.38 -7.95 -2.07
N GLY A 281 11.52 -8.18 -0.76
CA GLY A 281 10.88 -9.29 -0.06
C GLY A 281 9.37 -9.25 -0.12
N ASN A 282 8.79 -8.08 0.16
CA ASN A 282 7.34 -7.91 0.22
C ASN A 282 6.64 -8.27 -1.10
N TYR A 283 7.03 -7.64 -2.21
CA TYR A 283 6.38 -7.91 -3.51
C TYR A 283 6.78 -9.26 -4.10
N GLY A 284 7.98 -9.76 -3.80
CA GLY A 284 8.37 -11.11 -4.22
C GLY A 284 7.42 -12.17 -3.65
N ILE A 285 7.11 -12.12 -2.35
CA ILE A 285 6.14 -13.03 -1.73
C ILE A 285 4.71 -12.75 -2.18
N GLU A 286 4.28 -11.49 -2.13
CA GLU A 286 2.90 -11.09 -2.45
C GLU A 286 2.48 -11.58 -3.84
N PHE A 287 3.35 -11.43 -4.85
CA PHE A 287 3.03 -11.81 -6.22
C PHE A 287 3.22 -13.30 -6.52
N PHE A 288 4.06 -14.01 -5.76
CA PHE A 288 4.36 -15.41 -6.03
C PHE A 288 3.68 -16.41 -5.07
N MET A 289 3.05 -15.94 -4.00
CA MET A 289 2.32 -16.84 -3.08
C MET A 289 1.31 -17.75 -3.79
N PRO A 290 0.45 -17.26 -4.73
CA PRO A 290 -0.45 -18.16 -5.46
C PRO A 290 0.29 -19.23 -6.27
N SER A 291 1.40 -18.87 -6.94
CA SER A 291 2.24 -19.81 -7.69
C SER A 291 2.92 -20.84 -6.80
N ILE A 292 3.44 -20.42 -5.64
CA ILE A 292 4.06 -21.32 -4.67
C ILE A 292 3.05 -22.38 -4.21
N LEU A 293 1.84 -21.96 -3.81
CA LEU A 293 0.78 -22.85 -3.37
C LEU A 293 0.37 -23.82 -4.49
N SER A 294 0.13 -23.34 -5.69
CA SER A 294 -0.27 -24.18 -6.85
C SER A 294 0.83 -25.14 -7.27
N ALA A 295 2.11 -24.76 -7.18
CA ALA A 295 3.23 -25.63 -7.58
C ALA A 295 3.53 -26.71 -6.53
N TRP A 296 3.42 -26.39 -5.24
CA TRP A 296 3.72 -27.35 -4.17
C TRP A 296 2.57 -28.30 -3.86
N TYR A 297 1.33 -27.85 -4.07
CA TYR A 297 0.11 -28.63 -3.75
C TYR A 297 -0.77 -28.80 -5.00
N LYS A 298 -0.38 -29.73 -5.86
CA LYS A 298 -1.03 -29.98 -7.17
C LYS A 298 -2.54 -30.29 -7.11
N ASN A 299 -3.03 -30.72 -5.94
CA ASN A 299 -4.45 -31.05 -5.73
C ASN A 299 -5.30 -29.82 -5.36
N LEU A 300 -4.70 -28.63 -5.16
CA LEU A 300 -5.44 -27.42 -4.86
C LEU A 300 -6.16 -26.93 -6.12
N LYS A 301 -7.45 -26.70 -5.97
CA LYS A 301 -8.25 -26.00 -6.96
C LYS A 301 -7.96 -24.48 -6.88
N MET A 302 -8.24 -23.77 -7.95
CA MET A 302 -8.09 -22.29 -7.96
C MET A 302 -8.90 -21.63 -6.85
N ASP A 303 -10.08 -22.18 -6.52
CA ASP A 303 -10.93 -21.70 -5.43
C ASP A 303 -10.23 -21.82 -4.08
N ASP A 304 -9.53 -22.93 -3.80
CA ASP A 304 -8.76 -23.12 -2.57
C ASP A 304 -7.61 -22.10 -2.49
N VAL A 305 -6.85 -21.94 -3.58
CA VAL A 305 -5.75 -20.96 -3.64
C VAL A 305 -6.25 -19.56 -3.31
N THR A 306 -7.39 -19.14 -3.89
CA THR A 306 -7.95 -17.80 -3.64
C THR A 306 -8.47 -17.62 -2.21
N TRP A 307 -8.89 -18.68 -1.51
CA TRP A 307 -9.19 -18.62 -0.07
C TRP A 307 -7.92 -18.50 0.78
N LEU A 308 -6.87 -19.22 0.43
CA LEU A 308 -5.63 -19.22 1.21
C LEU A 308 -4.87 -17.90 1.11
N VAL A 309 -4.88 -17.24 -0.04
CA VAL A 309 -4.19 -15.94 -0.23
C VAL A 309 -4.89 -14.76 0.46
N ILE A 310 -6.11 -14.95 0.98
CA ILE A 310 -6.81 -13.93 1.78
C ILE A 310 -6.27 -13.86 3.23
N LEU A 311 -5.70 -14.94 3.77
CA LEU A 311 -5.25 -15.00 5.16
C LEU A 311 -4.11 -14.02 5.49
N PRO A 312 -3.04 -13.88 4.68
CA PRO A 312 -1.96 -12.94 4.96
C PRO A 312 -2.39 -11.46 5.07
N PRO A 313 -3.26 -10.91 4.22
CA PRO A 313 -3.79 -9.56 4.41
C PRO A 313 -4.46 -9.33 5.77
N ILE A 314 -5.20 -10.32 6.29
CA ILE A 314 -5.81 -10.24 7.63
C ILE A 314 -4.73 -10.14 8.71
N GLY A 315 -3.74 -11.05 8.68
CA GLY A 315 -2.59 -11.01 9.57
C GLY A 315 -1.84 -9.67 9.49
N SER A 316 -1.66 -9.16 8.28
CA SER A 316 -0.98 -7.88 8.02
C SER A 316 -1.69 -6.68 8.64
N LEU A 317 -3.02 -6.62 8.57
CA LEU A 317 -3.83 -5.58 9.23
C LEU A 317 -3.65 -5.61 10.75
N ILE A 318 -3.77 -6.80 11.34
CA ILE A 318 -3.59 -7.00 12.79
C ILE A 318 -2.16 -6.62 13.19
N GLY A 319 -1.16 -7.11 12.46
CA GLY A 319 0.25 -6.84 12.73
C GLY A 319 0.61 -5.35 12.65
N GLN A 320 0.14 -4.65 11.62
CA GLN A 320 0.36 -3.20 11.48
C GLN A 320 -0.23 -2.42 12.66
N PHE A 321 -1.46 -2.77 13.06
CA PHE A 321 -2.12 -2.12 14.18
C PHE A 321 -1.36 -2.35 15.50
N LEU A 322 -1.05 -3.61 15.81
CA LEU A 322 -0.37 -3.97 17.08
C LEU A 322 1.04 -3.37 17.16
N VAL A 323 1.82 -3.48 16.10
CA VAL A 323 3.19 -2.94 16.07
C VAL A 323 3.18 -1.41 16.10
N GLY A 324 2.28 -0.78 15.34
CA GLY A 324 2.14 0.68 15.35
C GLY A 324 1.75 1.20 16.73
N TRP A 325 0.71 0.63 17.33
CA TRP A 325 0.25 0.99 18.66
C TRP A 325 1.33 0.82 19.74
N ASN A 326 2.04 -0.32 19.73
CA ASN A 326 3.09 -0.59 20.70
C ASN A 326 4.31 0.32 20.50
N SER A 327 4.69 0.59 19.25
CA SER A 327 5.75 1.53 18.89
C SER A 327 5.44 2.94 19.37
N ASP A 328 4.20 3.40 19.24
CA ASP A 328 3.75 4.71 19.74
C ASP A 328 3.77 4.77 21.26
N ARG A 329 3.30 3.70 21.92
CA ARG A 329 3.26 3.63 23.39
C ARG A 329 4.65 3.61 24.02
N THR A 330 5.59 2.90 23.42
CA THR A 330 6.95 2.73 23.96
C THR A 330 7.91 3.84 23.53
N GLY A 331 7.59 4.61 22.48
CA GLY A 331 8.47 5.59 21.86
C GLY A 331 9.69 4.95 21.17
N GLU A 332 9.73 3.61 21.06
CA GLU A 332 10.80 2.87 20.42
C GLU A 332 10.39 2.56 18.97
N ARG A 333 11.15 3.02 17.98
CA ARG A 333 10.84 2.86 16.55
C ARG A 333 11.73 1.81 15.89
N ARG A 334 12.97 1.68 16.32
CA ARG A 334 13.97 0.84 15.67
C ARG A 334 13.62 -0.65 15.76
N LEU A 335 13.39 -1.18 16.96
CA LEU A 335 13.06 -2.60 17.14
C LEU A 335 11.68 -2.92 16.55
N HIS A 336 10.73 -1.98 16.61
CA HIS A 336 9.43 -2.13 15.97
C HIS A 336 9.47 -2.09 14.43
N ALA A 337 10.55 -1.61 13.83
CA ALA A 337 10.82 -1.77 12.41
C ALA A 337 11.57 -3.08 12.12
N VAL A 338 12.56 -3.45 12.95
CA VAL A 338 13.47 -4.59 12.70
C VAL A 338 12.83 -5.94 13.01
N LEU A 339 12.20 -6.09 14.19
CA LEU A 339 11.64 -7.38 14.63
C LEU A 339 10.54 -7.90 13.69
N PRO A 340 9.61 -7.09 13.19
CA PRO A 340 8.65 -7.56 12.21
C PRO A 340 9.29 -8.01 10.89
N ILE A 341 10.39 -7.38 10.45
CA ILE A 341 11.11 -7.85 9.25
C ILE A 341 11.69 -9.23 9.51
N TYR A 342 12.32 -9.47 10.67
CA TYR A 342 12.79 -10.83 11.03
C TYR A 342 11.64 -11.82 11.23
N MET A 343 10.48 -11.38 11.71
CA MET A 343 9.26 -12.19 11.73
C MET A 343 8.85 -12.62 10.30
N GLY A 344 9.26 -11.88 9.27
CA GLY A 344 9.13 -12.28 7.88
C GLY A 344 10.23 -13.25 7.43
N VAL A 345 11.48 -13.01 7.83
CA VAL A 345 12.64 -13.80 7.42
C VAL A 345 12.58 -15.26 7.93
N VAL A 346 12.28 -15.44 9.23
CA VAL A 346 12.30 -16.76 9.87
C VAL A 346 11.35 -17.75 9.19
N PRO A 347 10.08 -17.43 8.94
CA PRO A 347 9.18 -18.33 8.23
C PRO A 347 9.65 -18.69 6.82
N LEU A 348 10.22 -17.73 6.07
CA LEU A 348 10.74 -18.03 4.74
C LEU A 348 11.93 -18.98 4.78
N ALA A 349 12.86 -18.76 5.70
CA ALA A 349 13.98 -19.67 5.93
C ALA A 349 13.48 -21.07 6.35
N THR A 350 12.45 -21.13 7.21
CA THR A 350 11.82 -22.39 7.60
C THR A 350 11.21 -23.14 6.42
N LEU A 351 10.49 -22.41 5.51
CA LEU A 351 9.94 -23.02 4.29
C LEU A 351 11.01 -23.56 3.34
N VAL A 352 12.18 -22.93 3.29
CA VAL A 352 13.32 -23.42 2.49
C VAL A 352 13.87 -24.73 3.08
N LEU A 353 13.93 -24.83 4.41
CA LEU A 353 14.47 -26.00 5.12
C LEU A 353 13.51 -27.19 5.14
N LEU A 354 12.22 -26.92 5.24
CA LEU A 354 11.17 -27.94 5.31
C LEU A 354 10.77 -28.38 3.90
N ASP A 355 11.30 -29.36 3.30
CA ASP A 355 11.02 -29.80 1.93
C ASP A 355 9.53 -30.08 1.67
N THR A 356 8.78 -29.08 1.24
CA THR A 356 7.33 -29.12 0.96
C THR A 356 6.53 -29.56 2.21
N PRO A 357 6.44 -28.72 3.26
CA PRO A 357 5.69 -29.05 4.47
C PRO A 357 4.18 -29.19 4.20
N PRO A 358 3.38 -29.71 5.15
CA PRO A 358 1.93 -29.76 5.03
C PRO A 358 1.33 -28.39 4.67
N LEU A 359 0.26 -28.36 3.86
CA LEU A 359 -0.38 -27.14 3.37
C LEU A 359 -0.63 -26.09 4.45
N TRP A 360 -1.23 -26.52 5.58
CA TRP A 360 -1.56 -25.60 6.68
C TRP A 360 -0.30 -24.98 7.32
N VAL A 361 0.84 -25.68 7.35
CA VAL A 361 2.13 -25.15 7.83
C VAL A 361 2.64 -24.09 6.86
N THR A 362 2.61 -24.38 5.55
CA THR A 362 3.02 -23.41 4.52
C THR A 362 2.20 -22.14 4.58
N VAL A 363 0.88 -22.28 4.64
CA VAL A 363 -0.03 -21.11 4.71
C VAL A 363 0.19 -20.32 6.00
N ALA A 364 0.37 -20.96 7.14
CA ALA A 364 0.68 -20.30 8.40
C ALA A 364 2.01 -19.53 8.33
N LEU A 365 3.07 -20.16 7.81
CA LEU A 365 4.38 -19.54 7.67
C LEU A 365 4.34 -18.36 6.68
N LEU A 366 3.67 -18.50 5.54
CA LEU A 366 3.50 -17.39 4.58
C LEU A 366 2.65 -16.25 5.18
N THR A 367 1.63 -16.58 5.97
CA THR A 367 0.82 -15.57 6.67
C THR A 367 1.66 -14.79 7.69
N VAL A 368 2.47 -15.49 8.50
CA VAL A 368 3.38 -14.84 9.45
C VAL A 368 4.42 -14.00 8.73
N ALA A 369 4.99 -14.50 7.63
CA ALA A 369 5.95 -13.75 6.81
C ALA A 369 5.35 -12.44 6.27
N MET A 370 4.17 -12.52 5.65
CA MET A 370 3.48 -11.34 5.11
C MET A 370 3.04 -10.36 6.20
N THR A 371 2.62 -10.88 7.36
CA THR A 371 2.30 -10.05 8.53
C THR A 371 3.52 -9.23 8.95
N GLY A 372 4.68 -9.84 9.09
CA GLY A 372 5.92 -9.14 9.42
C GLY A 372 6.30 -8.09 8.38
N LEU A 373 6.16 -8.44 7.08
CA LEU A 373 6.47 -7.57 5.94
C LEU A 373 5.53 -6.37 5.77
N LYS A 374 4.44 -6.31 6.49
CA LYS A 374 3.55 -5.13 6.52
C LYS A 374 3.59 -4.44 7.88
N ALA A 375 3.81 -5.18 8.97
CA ALA A 375 3.78 -4.66 10.33
C ALA A 375 4.93 -3.66 10.65
N TYR A 376 6.06 -3.72 9.93
CA TYR A 376 7.19 -2.78 10.12
C TYR A 376 6.87 -1.36 9.66
N LEU A 377 5.93 -1.18 8.73
CA LEU A 377 5.68 0.09 8.03
C LEU A 377 5.43 1.29 8.94
N PRO A 378 4.57 1.23 9.98
CA PRO A 378 4.31 2.38 10.83
C PRO A 378 5.58 2.88 11.53
N ALA A 379 6.37 1.95 12.06
CA ALA A 379 7.62 2.28 12.75
C ALA A 379 8.70 2.77 11.79
N PHE A 380 8.82 2.17 10.61
CA PHE A 380 9.78 2.56 9.57
C PHE A 380 9.54 3.98 9.09
N TRP A 381 8.29 4.34 8.74
CA TRP A 381 7.96 5.68 8.24
C TRP A 381 8.05 6.79 9.31
N ALA A 382 8.16 6.42 10.58
CA ALA A 382 8.51 7.37 11.64
C ALA A 382 10.02 7.67 11.72
N LEU A 383 10.92 6.81 11.18
CA LEU A 383 12.37 7.02 11.30
C LEU A 383 12.88 8.30 10.60
N PRO A 384 12.46 8.65 9.37
CA PRO A 384 12.89 9.88 8.71
C PRO A 384 12.55 11.15 9.53
N THR A 385 11.42 11.14 10.22
CA THR A 385 10.96 12.31 10.99
C THR A 385 11.77 12.57 12.27
N LEU A 386 12.59 11.61 12.71
CA LEU A 386 13.43 11.74 13.90
C LEU A 386 14.69 12.60 13.69
N PHE A 387 15.11 12.79 12.43
CA PHE A 387 16.35 13.52 12.14
C PHE A 387 16.21 14.56 11.04
N LEU A 388 15.04 14.66 10.41
CA LEU A 388 14.75 15.64 9.36
C LEU A 388 13.76 16.68 9.88
N THR A 389 13.93 17.93 9.46
CA THR A 389 12.90 18.95 9.64
C THR A 389 11.65 18.58 8.82
N ARG A 390 10.48 19.13 9.17
CA ARG A 390 9.21 18.78 8.48
C ARG A 390 9.29 18.96 6.95
N SER A 391 9.93 20.02 6.49
CA SER A 391 10.11 20.31 5.05
C SER A 391 11.09 19.35 4.38
N ALA A 392 12.19 19.01 5.06
CA ALA A 392 13.18 18.07 4.57
C ALA A 392 12.64 16.62 4.55
N ALA A 393 11.78 16.27 5.51
CA ALA A 393 11.16 14.95 5.59
C ALA A 393 10.33 14.64 4.33
N ALA A 394 9.54 15.60 3.83
CA ALA A 394 8.68 15.37 2.66
C ALA A 394 9.49 14.96 1.42
N GLY A 395 10.55 15.69 1.07
CA GLY A 395 11.41 15.36 -0.07
C GLY A 395 12.17 14.06 0.10
N SER A 396 12.64 13.78 1.33
CA SER A 396 13.36 12.54 1.66
C SER A 396 12.43 11.33 1.63
N ILE A 397 11.21 11.44 2.16
CA ILE A 397 10.19 10.38 2.10
C ILE A 397 9.86 10.06 0.64
N GLY A 398 9.71 11.07 -0.21
CA GLY A 398 9.52 10.88 -1.65
C GLY A 398 10.65 10.07 -2.29
N LEU A 399 11.91 10.41 -2.01
CA LEU A 399 13.08 9.68 -2.52
C LEU A 399 13.12 8.24 -2.00
N ILE A 400 12.92 8.05 -0.67
CA ILE A 400 12.89 6.71 -0.06
C ILE A 400 11.81 5.86 -0.71
N ASN A 401 10.61 6.42 -0.93
CA ASN A 401 9.50 5.71 -1.53
C ASN A 401 9.77 5.37 -3.00
N SER A 402 10.13 6.35 -3.83
CA SER A 402 10.33 6.14 -5.28
C SER A 402 11.45 5.15 -5.56
N VAL A 403 12.64 5.37 -5.00
CA VAL A 403 13.80 4.50 -5.24
C VAL A 403 13.63 3.16 -4.53
N GLY A 404 13.09 3.15 -3.31
CA GLY A 404 12.83 1.93 -2.56
C GLY A 404 11.80 1.02 -3.26
N ASN A 405 10.79 1.59 -3.90
CA ASN A 405 9.81 0.82 -4.68
C ASN A 405 10.41 0.09 -5.90
N LEU A 406 11.62 0.44 -6.36
CA LEU A 406 12.34 -0.37 -7.34
C LEU A 406 12.66 -1.79 -6.84
N GLY A 407 12.67 -2.01 -5.52
CA GLY A 407 12.69 -3.36 -4.94
C GLY A 407 11.49 -4.20 -5.39
N GLY A 408 10.34 -3.57 -5.63
CA GLY A 408 9.15 -4.19 -6.22
C GLY A 408 9.35 -4.67 -7.66
N TRP A 409 10.36 -4.16 -8.37
CA TRP A 409 10.79 -4.71 -9.65
C TRP A 409 11.70 -5.92 -9.45
N ILE A 410 12.76 -5.74 -8.69
CA ILE A 410 13.80 -6.77 -8.56
C ILE A 410 13.28 -8.02 -7.84
N GLY A 411 12.42 -7.88 -6.81
CA GLY A 411 11.89 -9.01 -6.04
C GLY A 411 11.14 -10.04 -6.89
N PRO A 412 10.05 -9.66 -7.55
CA PRO A 412 9.28 -10.55 -8.42
C PRO A 412 10.10 -11.09 -9.60
N TRP A 413 10.92 -10.25 -10.23
CA TRP A 413 11.77 -10.69 -11.33
C TRP A 413 12.74 -11.78 -10.89
N MET A 414 13.52 -11.56 -9.85
CA MET A 414 14.46 -12.59 -9.34
C MET A 414 13.73 -13.87 -8.90
N MET A 415 12.53 -13.74 -8.32
CA MET A 415 11.73 -14.90 -7.94
C MET A 415 11.32 -15.74 -9.15
N GLY A 416 10.84 -15.10 -10.23
CA GLY A 416 10.47 -15.74 -11.49
C GLY A 416 11.68 -16.35 -12.19
N TRP A 417 12.78 -15.58 -12.33
CA TRP A 417 14.00 -16.01 -12.97
C TRP A 417 14.63 -17.23 -12.27
N ILE A 418 14.73 -17.19 -10.93
CA ILE A 418 15.26 -18.34 -10.16
C ILE A 418 14.36 -19.56 -10.35
N LYS A 419 13.04 -19.38 -10.26
CA LYS A 419 12.09 -20.49 -10.48
C LYS A 419 12.24 -21.11 -11.86
N GLN A 420 12.34 -20.30 -12.90
CA GLN A 420 12.48 -20.77 -14.28
C GLN A 420 13.79 -21.55 -14.49
N ASN A 421 14.89 -21.07 -13.94
CA ASN A 421 16.22 -21.70 -14.15
C ASN A 421 16.51 -22.89 -13.22
N THR A 422 15.88 -22.95 -12.03
CA THR A 422 16.14 -24.00 -11.04
C THR A 422 14.99 -25.03 -10.90
N GLY A 423 13.85 -24.75 -11.49
CA GLY A 423 12.65 -25.54 -11.31
C GLY A 423 12.00 -25.42 -9.93
N SER A 424 12.56 -24.63 -8.99
CA SER A 424 12.12 -24.55 -7.59
C SER A 424 11.95 -23.12 -7.09
N PHE A 425 10.97 -22.89 -6.21
CA PHE A 425 10.82 -21.61 -5.52
C PHE A 425 11.77 -21.45 -4.32
N LYS A 426 12.45 -22.49 -3.86
CA LYS A 426 13.32 -22.43 -2.68
C LYS A 426 14.44 -21.40 -2.81
N GLY A 427 15.13 -21.38 -3.96
CA GLY A 427 16.17 -20.39 -4.22
C GLY A 427 15.65 -18.96 -4.19
N GLY A 428 14.45 -18.74 -4.75
CA GLY A 428 13.76 -17.45 -4.70
C GLY A 428 13.39 -17.04 -3.27
N LEU A 429 12.83 -17.95 -2.47
CA LEU A 429 12.52 -17.70 -1.04
C LEU A 429 13.79 -17.38 -0.25
N THR A 430 14.91 -18.07 -0.52
CA THR A 430 16.21 -17.78 0.11
C THR A 430 16.67 -16.36 -0.27
N TYR A 431 16.61 -16.00 -1.55
CA TYR A 431 16.96 -14.65 -2.01
C TYR A 431 16.14 -13.57 -1.30
N LEU A 432 14.82 -13.76 -1.17
CA LEU A 432 13.97 -12.80 -0.48
C LEU A 432 14.29 -12.72 1.02
N ALA A 433 14.52 -13.84 1.68
CA ALA A 433 14.93 -13.88 3.09
C ALA A 433 16.27 -13.17 3.31
N CYS A 434 17.26 -13.37 2.44
CA CYS A 434 18.54 -12.66 2.49
C CYS A 434 18.35 -11.14 2.28
N SER A 435 17.55 -10.74 1.30
CA SER A 435 17.22 -9.32 1.04
C SER A 435 16.62 -8.65 2.27
N MET A 436 15.63 -9.29 2.89
CA MET A 436 14.98 -8.79 4.11
C MET A 436 15.96 -8.72 5.30
N THR A 437 16.84 -9.71 5.44
CA THR A 437 17.90 -9.72 6.48
C THR A 437 18.82 -8.53 6.30
N VAL A 438 19.23 -8.22 5.07
CA VAL A 438 20.02 -7.02 4.76
C VAL A 438 19.28 -5.76 5.18
N SER A 439 17.99 -5.63 4.85
CA SER A 439 17.17 -4.50 5.27
C SER A 439 17.14 -4.33 6.79
N ALA A 440 16.80 -5.38 7.51
CA ALA A 440 16.73 -5.36 8.97
C ALA A 440 18.07 -4.99 9.60
N THR A 441 19.18 -5.53 9.07
CA THR A 441 20.55 -5.22 9.52
C THR A 441 20.90 -3.76 9.29
N ILE A 442 20.57 -3.20 8.11
CA ILE A 442 20.79 -1.78 7.81
C ILE A 442 20.05 -0.89 8.82
N ILE A 443 18.77 -1.16 9.10
CA ILE A 443 17.98 -0.40 10.07
C ILE A 443 18.58 -0.52 11.48
N LEU A 444 19.00 -1.72 11.85
CA LEU A 444 19.61 -1.98 13.16
C LEU A 444 20.91 -1.21 13.35
N LEU A 445 21.79 -1.21 12.34
CA LEU A 445 23.08 -0.53 12.37
C LEU A 445 22.96 1.00 12.29
N LEU A 446 21.92 1.51 11.62
CA LEU A 446 21.67 2.94 11.52
C LEU A 446 21.45 3.63 12.90
N GLY A 447 21.02 2.86 13.90
CA GLY A 447 20.93 3.28 15.30
C GLY A 447 19.85 4.33 15.60
N LEU A 448 19.05 4.73 14.62
CA LEU A 448 17.95 5.69 14.79
C LEU A 448 16.74 5.05 15.49
N GLY A 449 15.97 5.85 16.23
CA GLY A 449 14.69 5.43 16.81
C GLY A 449 14.83 4.58 18.06
N ARG A 450 15.97 4.60 18.74
CA ARG A 450 16.09 4.09 20.13
C ARG A 450 15.14 4.88 21.02
N ARG A 451 14.64 4.23 22.07
CA ARG A 451 13.79 4.86 23.08
C ARG A 451 14.38 6.21 23.49
N VAL A 452 13.72 7.29 23.14
CA VAL A 452 14.01 8.60 23.74
C VAL A 452 13.46 8.51 25.14
N ALA A 453 14.31 8.61 26.16
CA ALA A 453 13.85 8.79 27.53
C ALA A 453 12.86 9.95 27.50
N LYS A 454 11.65 9.76 28.02
CA LYS A 454 10.71 10.89 28.19
C LYS A 454 11.49 11.97 28.88
N PRO A 455 11.51 13.21 28.38
CA PRO A 455 12.04 14.31 29.18
C PRO A 455 11.16 14.38 30.43
N ASP A 456 11.75 14.01 31.54
CA ASP A 456 11.38 14.20 32.91
C ASP A 456 9.91 14.04 33.34
N ALA A 457 9.66 12.97 34.08
CA ALA A 457 8.92 13.12 35.31
C ALA A 457 9.46 14.39 36.00
N LYS A 458 8.60 15.37 36.31
CA LYS A 458 8.91 16.52 37.14
C LYS A 458 9.83 16.08 38.26
N PRO A 459 10.90 16.85 38.62
CA PRO A 459 11.70 16.51 39.76
C PRO A 459 10.76 16.31 40.96
N ASP A 460 10.98 15.22 41.65
CA ASP A 460 10.22 14.88 42.87
C ASP A 460 10.31 16.10 43.83
N PRO A 461 9.19 16.77 44.14
CA PRO A 461 9.24 17.91 45.02
C PRO A 461 9.63 17.52 46.48
N LEU A 462 9.89 16.22 46.73
CA LEU A 462 10.29 15.69 48.05
C LEU A 462 11.77 15.31 48.13
N ALA A 463 12.59 15.55 47.10
CA ALA A 463 14.03 15.40 47.22
C ALA A 463 14.62 16.65 47.90
N GLU A 464 14.40 16.80 49.17
CA GLU A 464 15.17 17.76 50.01
C GLU A 464 16.66 17.43 49.91
N PRO A 465 17.53 18.43 49.68
CA PRO A 465 18.96 18.23 49.80
C PRO A 465 19.28 18.01 51.30
N LEU A 466 19.71 16.81 51.64
CA LEU A 466 20.34 16.54 52.93
C LEU A 466 21.54 17.48 53.08
N ALA A 467 21.33 18.59 53.79
CA ALA A 467 22.39 19.44 54.24
C ALA A 467 23.31 18.63 55.13
N GLY A 468 24.53 18.36 54.70
CA GLY A 468 25.59 17.83 55.54
C GLY A 468 26.11 18.94 56.48
N PRO A 469 26.47 18.57 57.71
CA PRO A 469 26.96 19.56 58.69
C PRO A 469 28.42 19.93 58.43
N ALA A 470 28.69 21.21 58.75
CA ALA A 470 29.92 21.94 59.01
C ALA A 470 31.28 21.25 58.84
#